data_e1e3ddaba7988556946202be7a652c05
#
_entry.id   e1e3ddaba7988556946202be7a652c05
#
_cell.length_a   1.000
_cell.length_b   1.000
_cell.length_c   1.000
_cell.angle_alpha   90.00
_cell.angle_beta   90.00
_cell.angle_gamma   90.00
#
_symmetry.space_group_name_H-M   'P 1'
#
loop_
_entity.id
_entity.type
_entity.pdbx_description
1 polymer ?
#
loop_
_entity_poly.entity_id
_entity_poly.type
_entity_poly.pdbx_seq_one_letter_code
_entity_poly.pdbx_strand_id
1 'polypeptide(L)'
;SYLAIGERTNANGSLAFRAAMLEERWDDCVDIARSQVREGANLLDVCIDYVGRDGVADMREIVSRLASASTLPLVVDSTEPAVLQAGMELIGGRPVVNSVNFEDGDGPQSRFGRIMPLVKEHGAAVIALTIDEEGQARTAEHKVRIASRLVDSLVGEWGMRVDDIIVDALTFPIATGQEETRRDAIETIEAIRQINAKYPGIHTTLGVSNVSFGLNPAARSVLNSVFLHEAVEAGLDSAIINAAKIVPLASVPDDRRRVALDLVWDKREYDADGTVTYDPLSAMLDLFDGVDSAALKDQRAAELAALPVGQRLERRIIDGEAKGLEADLDLARADGMSALSIINDHLLAGMQVVGQRFGSGEMQLPFVLQSAEVMKAAVALLEPHMEKSDAAGKGTMVIGTVRGDVHDIGKNLVDIILTNNGY
;
A
#
# COMPACT_ATOMS: atom_id res chain seq x y z
N SER A 1 9.11 1.49 6.63
CA SER A 1 8.62 0.91 5.35
C SER A 1 7.52 -0.08 5.62
N TYR A 2 6.57 -0.24 4.73
CA TYR A 2 5.47 -1.20 4.85
C TYR A 2 5.27 -1.95 3.54
N LEU A 3 4.58 -3.10 3.59
CA LEU A 3 4.13 -3.86 2.43
C LEU A 3 2.68 -3.47 2.09
N ALA A 4 2.43 -3.09 0.84
CA ALA A 4 1.08 -2.78 0.36
C ALA A 4 0.36 -4.07 -0.06
N ILE A 5 -0.75 -4.38 0.59
CA ILE A 5 -1.67 -5.45 0.20
C ILE A 5 -2.78 -4.80 -0.64
N GLY A 6 -2.83 -5.13 -1.92
CA GLY A 6 -3.77 -4.52 -2.85
C GLY A 6 -5.20 -4.96 -2.61
N GLU A 7 -6.09 -4.01 -2.26
CA GLU A 7 -7.50 -4.27 -1.90
C GLU A 7 -8.47 -4.39 -3.09
N ARG A 8 -8.03 -4.11 -4.33
CA ARG A 8 -8.97 -4.03 -5.47
C ARG A 8 -9.35 -5.38 -6.09
N THR A 9 -8.72 -6.47 -5.69
CA THR A 9 -9.12 -7.85 -6.00
C THR A 9 -10.07 -8.45 -4.96
N ASN A 10 -10.72 -7.58 -4.18
CA ASN A 10 -11.70 -7.94 -3.18
C ASN A 10 -13.10 -7.46 -3.62
N ALA A 11 -14.04 -8.40 -3.77
CA ALA A 11 -15.42 -8.12 -4.25
C ALA A 11 -16.21 -7.22 -3.27
N ASN A 12 -15.87 -7.22 -1.99
CA ASN A 12 -16.49 -6.34 -1.00
C ASN A 12 -15.93 -4.90 -1.06
N GLY A 13 -14.63 -4.74 -1.39
CA GLY A 13 -13.95 -3.46 -1.44
C GLY A 13 -13.96 -2.79 -2.83
N SER A 14 -14.14 -3.54 -3.92
CA SER A 14 -14.01 -3.06 -5.29
C SER A 14 -15.26 -3.29 -6.12
N LEU A 15 -15.97 -2.21 -6.47
CA LEU A 15 -17.15 -2.29 -7.35
C LEU A 15 -16.79 -2.85 -8.73
N ALA A 16 -15.63 -2.46 -9.29
CA ALA A 16 -15.19 -2.90 -10.61
C ALA A 16 -14.88 -4.41 -10.62
N PHE A 17 -14.16 -4.89 -9.60
CA PHE A 17 -13.85 -6.31 -9.46
C PHE A 17 -15.12 -7.13 -9.26
N ARG A 18 -16.01 -6.68 -8.37
CA ARG A 18 -17.31 -7.33 -8.13
C ARG A 18 -18.15 -7.42 -9.40
N ALA A 19 -18.28 -6.34 -10.17
CA ALA A 19 -19.03 -6.34 -11.41
C ALA A 19 -18.44 -7.31 -12.43
N ALA A 20 -17.11 -7.32 -12.60
CA ALA A 20 -16.43 -8.25 -13.48
C ALA A 20 -16.64 -9.72 -13.05
N MET A 21 -16.53 -10.01 -11.75
CA MET A 21 -16.75 -11.34 -11.18
C MET A 21 -18.19 -11.82 -11.40
N LEU A 22 -19.19 -10.96 -11.12
CA LEU A 22 -20.61 -11.32 -11.28
C LEU A 22 -21.00 -11.60 -12.73
N GLU A 23 -20.34 -10.95 -13.67
CA GLU A 23 -20.52 -11.15 -15.11
C GLU A 23 -19.55 -12.20 -15.70
N GLU A 24 -18.79 -12.88 -14.83
CA GLU A 24 -17.80 -13.92 -15.19
C GLU A 24 -16.72 -13.42 -16.19
N ARG A 25 -16.46 -12.10 -16.17
CA ARG A 25 -15.39 -11.48 -16.95
C ARG A 25 -14.04 -11.62 -16.19
N TRP A 26 -13.59 -12.87 -16.06
CA TRP A 26 -12.42 -13.23 -15.28
C TRP A 26 -11.13 -12.59 -15.77
N ASP A 27 -11.01 -12.33 -17.07
CA ASP A 27 -9.85 -11.63 -17.62
C ASP A 27 -9.78 -10.17 -17.14
N ASP A 28 -10.93 -9.50 -16.99
CA ASP A 28 -10.99 -8.16 -16.38
C ASP A 28 -10.57 -8.20 -14.90
N CYS A 29 -10.92 -9.26 -14.16
CA CYS A 29 -10.46 -9.46 -12.80
C CYS A 29 -8.93 -9.60 -12.73
N VAL A 30 -8.33 -10.34 -13.67
CA VAL A 30 -6.87 -10.46 -13.79
C VAL A 30 -6.23 -9.13 -14.16
N ASP A 31 -6.83 -8.34 -15.03
CA ASP A 31 -6.30 -7.02 -15.39
C ASP A 31 -6.35 -6.01 -14.22
N ILE A 32 -7.38 -6.11 -13.36
CA ILE A 32 -7.42 -5.35 -12.10
C ILE A 32 -6.25 -5.77 -11.19
N ALA A 33 -5.96 -7.06 -11.06
CA ALA A 33 -4.82 -7.55 -10.30
C ALA A 33 -3.50 -7.02 -10.86
N ARG A 34 -3.29 -7.12 -12.18
CA ARG A 34 -2.09 -6.60 -12.86
C ARG A 34 -1.93 -5.10 -12.70
N SER A 35 -3.03 -4.34 -12.68
CA SER A 35 -2.94 -2.89 -12.44
C SER A 35 -2.43 -2.58 -11.03
N GLN A 36 -2.85 -3.34 -10.01
CA GLN A 36 -2.34 -3.18 -8.64
C GLN A 36 -0.84 -3.47 -8.54
N VAL A 37 -0.35 -4.49 -9.28
CA VAL A 37 1.10 -4.77 -9.36
C VAL A 37 1.85 -3.55 -9.91
N ARG A 38 1.37 -2.96 -11.02
CA ARG A 38 1.96 -1.75 -11.61
C ARG A 38 1.87 -0.52 -10.71
N GLU A 39 0.90 -0.48 -9.81
CA GLU A 39 0.67 0.62 -8.85
C GLU A 39 1.44 0.44 -7.55
N GLY A 40 2.26 -0.61 -7.44
CA GLY A 40 3.17 -0.81 -6.31
C GLY A 40 2.63 -1.69 -5.18
N ALA A 41 1.58 -2.49 -5.42
CA ALA A 41 1.20 -3.54 -4.48
C ALA A 41 2.30 -4.59 -4.34
N ASN A 42 2.49 -5.13 -3.14
CA ASN A 42 3.44 -6.19 -2.82
C ASN A 42 2.77 -7.55 -2.63
N LEU A 43 1.49 -7.56 -2.25
CA LEU A 43 0.61 -8.70 -2.15
C LEU A 43 -0.76 -8.32 -2.75
N LEU A 44 -1.59 -9.31 -3.07
CA LEU A 44 -2.97 -9.11 -3.54
C LEU A 44 -3.95 -9.76 -2.58
N ASP A 45 -4.90 -8.99 -2.05
CA ASP A 45 -6.02 -9.49 -1.26
C ASP A 45 -7.13 -9.97 -2.21
N VAL A 46 -7.46 -11.27 -2.14
CA VAL A 46 -8.40 -11.92 -3.05
C VAL A 46 -9.61 -12.38 -2.27
N CYS A 47 -10.73 -11.69 -2.47
CA CYS A 47 -12.02 -12.04 -1.88
C CYS A 47 -13.10 -12.10 -2.95
N ILE A 48 -13.82 -13.21 -2.97
CA ILE A 48 -14.93 -13.45 -3.92
C ILE A 48 -16.28 -13.64 -3.20
N ASP A 49 -16.30 -13.43 -1.89
CA ASP A 49 -17.51 -13.66 -1.10
C ASP A 49 -18.67 -12.78 -1.59
N TYR A 50 -19.69 -13.41 -2.12
CA TYR A 50 -20.91 -12.76 -2.58
C TYR A 50 -22.12 -13.66 -2.40
N VAL A 51 -23.18 -13.12 -1.81
CA VAL A 51 -24.40 -13.87 -1.50
C VAL A 51 -25.03 -14.42 -2.78
N GLY A 52 -25.31 -15.72 -2.80
CA GLY A 52 -25.96 -16.39 -3.93
C GLY A 52 -25.01 -16.93 -5.00
N ARG A 53 -23.70 -16.82 -4.81
CA ARG A 53 -22.69 -17.44 -5.69
C ARG A 53 -22.07 -18.69 -5.05
N ASP A 54 -21.50 -19.55 -5.90
CA ASP A 54 -20.65 -20.65 -5.46
C ASP A 54 -19.23 -20.14 -5.22
N GLY A 55 -18.96 -19.74 -3.96
CA GLY A 55 -17.66 -19.17 -3.57
C GLY A 55 -16.49 -20.12 -3.80
N VAL A 56 -16.68 -21.43 -3.67
CA VAL A 56 -15.63 -22.43 -3.93
C VAL A 56 -15.24 -22.44 -5.41
N ALA A 57 -16.24 -22.45 -6.31
CA ALA A 57 -16.01 -22.42 -7.74
C ALA A 57 -15.37 -21.09 -8.17
N ASP A 58 -15.88 -19.97 -7.68
CA ASP A 58 -15.34 -18.62 -8.00
C ASP A 58 -13.90 -18.45 -7.50
N MET A 59 -13.59 -18.92 -6.28
CA MET A 59 -12.23 -18.86 -5.73
C MET A 59 -11.26 -19.71 -6.54
N ARG A 60 -11.67 -20.92 -6.94
CA ARG A 60 -10.85 -21.77 -7.81
C ARG A 60 -10.57 -21.11 -9.15
N GLU A 61 -11.56 -20.52 -9.75
CA GLU A 61 -11.45 -19.86 -11.06
C GLU A 61 -10.47 -18.67 -10.99
N ILE A 62 -10.65 -17.75 -10.03
CA ILE A 62 -9.80 -16.56 -9.96
C ILE A 62 -8.38 -16.90 -9.52
N VAL A 63 -8.18 -17.75 -8.51
CA VAL A 63 -6.83 -18.07 -8.00
C VAL A 63 -6.03 -18.86 -9.02
N SER A 64 -6.65 -19.79 -9.78
CA SER A 64 -5.94 -20.52 -10.84
C SER A 64 -5.39 -19.58 -11.92
N ARG A 65 -6.11 -18.50 -12.25
CA ARG A 65 -5.65 -17.47 -13.17
C ARG A 65 -4.57 -16.59 -12.56
N LEU A 66 -4.76 -16.12 -11.34
CA LEU A 66 -3.80 -15.24 -10.65
C LEU A 66 -2.49 -15.94 -10.34
N ALA A 67 -2.50 -17.23 -10.03
CA ALA A 67 -1.30 -18.04 -9.80
C ALA A 67 -0.31 -18.04 -10.97
N SER A 68 -0.80 -17.85 -12.21
CA SER A 68 0.02 -17.75 -13.42
C SER A 68 0.16 -16.31 -13.95
N ALA A 69 -0.76 -15.41 -13.61
CA ALA A 69 -0.82 -14.06 -14.16
C ALA A 69 -0.15 -13.00 -13.27
N SER A 70 0.08 -13.30 -12.00
CA SER A 70 0.73 -12.41 -11.04
C SER A 70 1.97 -13.06 -10.44
N THR A 71 3.00 -12.26 -10.18
CA THR A 71 4.21 -12.67 -9.46
C THR A 71 4.12 -12.37 -7.96
N LEU A 72 3.05 -11.72 -7.52
CA LEU A 72 2.87 -11.34 -6.11
C LEU A 72 2.23 -12.47 -5.32
N PRO A 73 2.60 -12.61 -4.02
CA PRO A 73 1.90 -13.49 -3.09
C PRO A 73 0.41 -13.11 -2.98
N LEU A 74 -0.44 -14.11 -2.73
CA LEU A 74 -1.88 -13.93 -2.57
C LEU A 74 -2.27 -14.05 -1.10
N VAL A 75 -3.14 -13.14 -0.66
CA VAL A 75 -3.88 -13.19 0.57
C VAL A 75 -5.27 -13.73 0.22
N VAL A 76 -5.61 -14.91 0.73
CA VAL A 76 -6.93 -15.52 0.51
C VAL A 76 -7.87 -15.02 1.59
N ASP A 77 -8.87 -14.23 1.17
CA ASP A 77 -9.83 -13.61 2.08
C ASP A 77 -11.22 -14.22 1.89
N SER A 78 -11.72 -14.88 2.92
CA SER A 78 -13.07 -15.38 2.99
C SER A 78 -13.49 -15.67 4.43
N THR A 79 -14.80 -15.61 4.66
CA THR A 79 -15.43 -16.06 5.91
C THR A 79 -15.69 -17.57 5.93
N GLU A 80 -15.62 -18.24 4.79
CA GLU A 80 -15.98 -19.65 4.62
C GLU A 80 -14.73 -20.55 4.53
N PRO A 81 -14.53 -21.52 5.45
CA PRO A 81 -13.36 -22.41 5.43
C PRO A 81 -13.17 -23.17 4.11
N ALA A 82 -14.26 -23.60 3.46
CA ALA A 82 -14.21 -24.32 2.18
C ALA A 82 -13.69 -23.42 1.04
N VAL A 83 -13.99 -22.13 1.07
CA VAL A 83 -13.49 -21.14 0.10
C VAL A 83 -12.01 -20.87 0.32
N LEU A 84 -11.58 -20.72 1.58
CA LEU A 84 -10.16 -20.57 1.93
C LEU A 84 -9.35 -21.78 1.47
N GLN A 85 -9.84 -23.01 1.74
CA GLN A 85 -9.20 -24.24 1.28
C GLN A 85 -9.06 -24.26 -0.25
N ALA A 86 -10.13 -23.94 -0.99
CA ALA A 86 -10.12 -23.91 -2.44
C ALA A 86 -9.08 -22.95 -3.02
N GLY A 87 -8.87 -21.80 -2.38
CA GLY A 87 -7.83 -20.85 -2.77
C GLY A 87 -6.43 -21.35 -2.44
N MET A 88 -6.20 -21.84 -1.23
CA MET A 88 -4.89 -22.33 -0.78
C MET A 88 -4.36 -23.51 -1.60
N GLU A 89 -5.24 -24.44 -2.02
CA GLU A 89 -4.88 -25.59 -2.85
C GLU A 89 -4.27 -25.24 -4.21
N LEU A 90 -4.50 -24.02 -4.70
CA LEU A 90 -4.06 -23.56 -6.03
C LEU A 90 -2.85 -22.62 -5.99
N ILE A 91 -2.38 -22.26 -4.80
CA ILE A 91 -1.23 -21.36 -4.62
C ILE A 91 0.04 -22.19 -4.51
N GLY A 92 0.96 -22.00 -5.46
CA GLY A 92 2.24 -22.73 -5.48
C GLY A 92 3.29 -22.24 -4.47
N GLY A 93 3.05 -21.13 -3.79
CA GLY A 93 3.89 -20.54 -2.75
C GLY A 93 3.21 -20.61 -1.39
N ARG A 94 3.66 -19.77 -0.46
CA ARG A 94 3.08 -19.65 0.87
C ARG A 94 1.87 -18.71 0.83
N PRO A 95 0.64 -19.19 1.07
CA PRO A 95 -0.53 -18.34 1.15
C PRO A 95 -0.59 -17.57 2.47
N VAL A 96 -1.31 -16.44 2.47
CA VAL A 96 -1.72 -15.74 3.69
C VAL A 96 -3.24 -15.89 3.81
N VAL A 97 -3.73 -16.30 4.96
CA VAL A 97 -5.17 -16.43 5.23
C VAL A 97 -5.68 -15.15 5.89
N ASN A 98 -6.68 -14.53 5.31
CA ASN A 98 -7.45 -13.43 5.86
C ASN A 98 -8.86 -13.93 6.18
N SER A 99 -9.22 -14.23 7.40
CA SER A 99 -8.53 -14.03 8.64
C SER A 99 -8.94 -15.08 9.69
N VAL A 100 -8.27 -15.05 10.82
CA VAL A 100 -8.68 -15.79 12.01
C VAL A 100 -8.98 -14.83 13.16
N ASN A 101 -9.94 -15.18 14.01
CA ASN A 101 -10.31 -14.42 15.22
C ASN A 101 -11.11 -15.32 16.17
N PHE A 102 -11.51 -14.78 17.33
CA PHE A 102 -12.28 -15.49 18.35
C PHE A 102 -13.73 -14.98 18.48
N GLU A 103 -14.32 -14.45 17.41
CA GLU A 103 -15.70 -13.93 17.45
C GLU A 103 -16.71 -14.97 17.96
N ASP A 104 -16.56 -16.22 17.55
CA ASP A 104 -17.36 -17.37 17.99
C ASP A 104 -16.56 -18.37 18.86
N GLY A 105 -15.46 -17.88 19.49
CA GLY A 105 -14.58 -18.64 20.35
C GLY A 105 -13.47 -19.38 19.62
N ASP A 106 -12.78 -20.26 20.35
CA ASP A 106 -11.62 -21.05 19.91
C ASP A 106 -11.89 -22.57 19.84
N GLY A 107 -13.12 -22.99 20.13
CA GLY A 107 -13.52 -24.40 20.10
C GLY A 107 -13.45 -25.04 18.70
N PRO A 108 -13.46 -26.39 18.60
CA PRO A 108 -13.34 -27.11 17.33
C PRO A 108 -14.44 -26.79 16.29
N GLN A 109 -15.59 -26.31 16.75
CA GLN A 109 -16.73 -25.94 15.90
C GLN A 109 -16.73 -24.45 15.52
N SER A 110 -15.92 -23.64 16.21
CA SER A 110 -15.76 -22.24 15.86
C SER A 110 -15.12 -22.07 14.49
N ARG A 111 -15.26 -20.89 13.92
CA ARG A 111 -14.58 -20.54 12.68
C ARG A 111 -13.05 -20.67 12.81
N PHE A 112 -12.49 -20.19 13.92
CA PHE A 112 -11.09 -20.38 14.25
C PHE A 112 -10.68 -21.87 14.24
N GLY A 113 -11.41 -22.72 14.98
CA GLY A 113 -11.13 -24.16 15.08
C GLY A 113 -11.26 -24.91 13.76
N ARG A 114 -12.06 -24.41 12.79
CA ARG A 114 -12.20 -25.01 11.46
C ARG A 114 -11.17 -24.52 10.47
N ILE A 115 -10.65 -23.29 10.60
CA ILE A 115 -9.64 -22.70 9.71
C ILE A 115 -8.25 -23.18 10.08
N MET A 116 -7.90 -23.28 11.36
CA MET A 116 -6.55 -23.58 11.80
C MET A 116 -5.98 -24.92 11.31
N PRO A 117 -6.75 -26.02 11.20
CA PRO A 117 -6.26 -27.23 10.55
C PRO A 117 -5.81 -27.01 9.10
N LEU A 118 -6.56 -26.19 8.33
CA LEU A 118 -6.22 -25.84 6.94
C LEU A 118 -4.94 -24.98 6.88
N VAL A 119 -4.81 -23.99 7.77
CA VAL A 119 -3.59 -23.17 7.90
C VAL A 119 -2.36 -24.05 8.13
N LYS A 120 -2.48 -25.02 9.04
CA LYS A 120 -1.38 -25.94 9.36
C LYS A 120 -1.05 -26.87 8.20
N GLU A 121 -2.04 -27.43 7.53
CA GLU A 121 -1.89 -28.32 6.38
C GLU A 121 -1.15 -27.64 5.22
N HIS A 122 -1.53 -26.39 4.93
CA HIS A 122 -0.95 -25.62 3.82
C HIS A 122 0.29 -24.79 4.20
N GLY A 123 0.68 -24.77 5.48
CA GLY A 123 1.80 -23.96 5.96
C GLY A 123 1.61 -22.46 5.76
N ALA A 124 0.35 -22.00 5.84
CA ALA A 124 -0.03 -20.62 5.58
C ALA A 124 0.42 -19.68 6.72
N ALA A 125 0.65 -18.40 6.39
CA ALA A 125 0.63 -17.31 7.36
C ALA A 125 -0.83 -16.85 7.60
N VAL A 126 -1.08 -16.18 8.72
CA VAL A 126 -2.44 -15.75 9.07
C VAL A 126 -2.51 -14.28 9.41
N ILE A 127 -3.56 -13.60 8.97
CA ILE A 127 -4.01 -12.34 9.53
C ILE A 127 -4.93 -12.65 10.71
N ALA A 128 -4.57 -12.16 11.89
CA ALA A 128 -5.27 -12.39 13.15
C ALA A 128 -5.96 -11.08 13.58
N LEU A 129 -7.30 -11.05 13.49
CA LEU A 129 -8.08 -9.86 13.83
C LEU A 129 -8.31 -9.76 15.35
N THR A 130 -8.19 -8.56 15.89
CA THR A 130 -8.46 -8.27 17.31
C THR A 130 -9.97 -8.24 17.59
N ILE A 131 -10.61 -9.40 17.41
CA ILE A 131 -12.04 -9.68 17.65
C ILE A 131 -12.14 -10.92 18.55
N ASP A 132 -12.93 -10.83 19.60
CA ASP A 132 -13.29 -11.97 20.46
C ASP A 132 -14.81 -12.04 20.67
N GLU A 133 -15.24 -12.86 21.59
CA GLU A 133 -16.65 -13.10 21.92
C GLU A 133 -17.36 -11.83 22.46
N GLU A 134 -16.59 -10.82 22.89
CA GLU A 134 -17.12 -9.50 23.28
C GLU A 134 -17.30 -8.57 22.05
N GLY A 135 -16.78 -8.95 20.89
CA GLY A 135 -16.84 -8.21 19.64
C GLY A 135 -15.50 -7.59 19.23
N GLN A 136 -15.58 -6.56 18.39
CA GLN A 136 -14.42 -5.86 17.86
C GLN A 136 -13.77 -4.96 18.92
N ALA A 137 -12.46 -5.13 19.17
CA ALA A 137 -11.73 -4.31 20.13
C ALA A 137 -11.56 -2.87 19.63
N ARG A 138 -11.93 -1.89 20.46
CA ARG A 138 -11.76 -0.46 20.14
C ARG A 138 -10.60 0.18 20.88
N THR A 139 -10.42 -0.11 22.16
CA THR A 139 -9.30 0.47 22.96
C THR A 139 -8.00 -0.29 22.73
N ALA A 140 -6.88 0.39 22.88
CA ALA A 140 -5.54 -0.21 22.77
C ALA A 140 -5.36 -1.40 23.72
N GLU A 141 -5.81 -1.26 24.98
CA GLU A 141 -5.77 -2.33 25.97
C GLU A 141 -6.54 -3.58 25.51
N HIS A 142 -7.75 -3.40 24.99
CA HIS A 142 -8.58 -4.51 24.50
C HIS A 142 -7.94 -5.16 23.26
N LYS A 143 -7.44 -4.37 22.30
CA LYS A 143 -6.72 -4.86 21.12
C LYS A 143 -5.50 -5.70 21.52
N VAL A 144 -4.69 -5.22 22.44
CA VAL A 144 -3.50 -5.93 22.94
C VAL A 144 -3.87 -7.20 23.70
N ARG A 145 -4.96 -7.18 24.51
CA ARG A 145 -5.48 -8.37 25.21
C ARG A 145 -5.85 -9.47 24.23
N ILE A 146 -6.64 -9.15 23.20
CA ILE A 146 -7.06 -10.13 22.19
C ILE A 146 -5.88 -10.59 21.34
N ALA A 147 -5.02 -9.68 20.89
CA ALA A 147 -3.82 -10.03 20.15
C ALA A 147 -2.95 -11.02 20.94
N SER A 148 -2.80 -10.80 22.25
CA SER A 148 -2.04 -11.70 23.13
C SER A 148 -2.67 -13.09 23.19
N ARG A 149 -4.00 -13.18 23.37
CA ARG A 149 -4.71 -14.47 23.37
C ARG A 149 -4.56 -15.20 22.04
N LEU A 150 -4.66 -14.47 20.90
CA LEU A 150 -4.45 -15.05 19.56
C LEU A 150 -3.02 -15.57 19.39
N VAL A 151 -2.01 -14.77 19.75
CA VAL A 151 -0.60 -15.19 19.63
C VAL A 151 -0.31 -16.39 20.52
N ASP A 152 -0.80 -16.40 21.76
CA ASP A 152 -0.59 -17.51 22.71
C ASP A 152 -1.20 -18.82 22.15
N SER A 153 -2.41 -18.77 21.58
CA SER A 153 -3.04 -19.95 20.94
C SER A 153 -2.28 -20.37 19.66
N LEU A 154 -2.01 -19.41 18.75
CA LEU A 154 -1.37 -19.70 17.47
C LEU A 154 0.04 -20.29 17.64
N VAL A 155 0.82 -19.76 18.58
CA VAL A 155 2.18 -20.27 18.86
C VAL A 155 2.13 -21.52 19.75
N GLY A 156 1.37 -21.49 20.86
CA GLY A 156 1.38 -22.54 21.88
C GLY A 156 0.63 -23.80 21.47
N GLU A 157 -0.57 -23.66 20.90
CA GLU A 157 -1.41 -24.79 20.55
C GLU A 157 -1.23 -25.24 19.11
N TRP A 158 -1.11 -24.29 18.18
CA TRP A 158 -1.01 -24.59 16.75
C TRP A 158 0.44 -24.69 16.26
N GLY A 159 1.43 -24.28 17.06
CA GLY A 159 2.84 -24.38 16.75
C GLY A 159 3.32 -23.46 15.62
N MET A 160 2.62 -22.34 15.41
CA MET A 160 3.03 -21.34 14.43
C MET A 160 4.27 -20.58 14.91
N ARG A 161 5.05 -20.08 13.97
CA ARG A 161 6.12 -19.13 14.29
C ARG A 161 5.50 -17.74 14.47
N VAL A 162 6.10 -16.93 15.31
CA VAL A 162 5.63 -15.54 15.55
C VAL A 162 5.68 -14.72 14.26
N ASP A 163 6.70 -14.93 13.43
CA ASP A 163 6.88 -14.25 12.14
C ASP A 163 5.92 -14.74 11.02
N ASP A 164 5.02 -15.66 11.32
CA ASP A 164 3.95 -16.11 10.43
C ASP A 164 2.58 -15.53 10.83
N ILE A 165 2.55 -14.72 11.88
CA ILE A 165 1.35 -14.11 12.44
C ILE A 165 1.36 -12.62 12.11
N ILE A 166 0.27 -12.16 11.49
CA ILE A 166 0.07 -10.76 11.11
C ILE A 166 -1.15 -10.27 11.89
N VAL A 167 -0.94 -9.46 12.93
CA VAL A 167 -2.06 -8.94 13.74
C VAL A 167 -2.69 -7.75 13.04
N ASP A 168 -4.00 -7.81 12.83
CA ASP A 168 -4.82 -6.67 12.44
C ASP A 168 -5.46 -6.05 13.68
N ALA A 169 -4.96 -4.88 14.05
CA ALA A 169 -5.47 -4.13 15.20
C ALA A 169 -6.80 -3.42 14.93
N LEU A 170 -7.40 -3.61 13.77
CA LEU A 170 -8.64 -3.01 13.28
C LEU A 170 -8.57 -1.49 13.14
N THR A 171 -9.15 -1.01 12.06
CA THR A 171 -9.30 0.42 11.78
C THR A 171 -10.78 0.78 11.76
N PHE A 172 -11.17 1.78 12.52
CA PHE A 172 -12.53 2.31 12.56
C PHE A 172 -12.60 3.71 11.96
N PRO A 173 -13.77 4.10 11.41
CA PRO A 173 -13.97 5.46 10.91
C PRO A 173 -13.87 6.49 12.04
N ILE A 174 -13.07 7.53 11.86
CA ILE A 174 -12.95 8.66 12.80
C ILE A 174 -13.67 9.92 12.35
N ALA A 175 -14.25 9.88 11.14
CA ALA A 175 -14.95 11.02 10.54
C ALA A 175 -16.48 10.88 10.61
N THR A 176 -17.00 10.15 11.60
CA THR A 176 -18.44 9.91 11.77
C THR A 176 -19.17 11.02 12.52
N GLY A 177 -18.44 11.88 13.22
CA GLY A 177 -18.99 12.91 14.12
C GLY A 177 -19.42 12.36 15.50
N GLN A 178 -19.31 11.06 15.73
CA GLN A 178 -19.62 10.44 17.02
C GLN A 178 -18.44 10.59 17.99
N GLU A 179 -18.72 10.98 19.23
CA GLU A 179 -17.68 11.24 20.22
C GLU A 179 -16.86 9.98 20.56
N GLU A 180 -17.51 8.84 20.66
CA GLU A 180 -16.88 7.56 20.96
C GLU A 180 -15.91 7.06 19.89
N THR A 181 -16.01 7.54 18.65
CA THR A 181 -15.12 7.12 17.54
C THR A 181 -13.89 7.98 17.37
N ARG A 182 -13.85 9.16 17.99
CA ARG A 182 -12.80 10.17 17.76
C ARG A 182 -11.40 9.69 18.12
N ARG A 183 -11.28 8.81 19.09
CA ARG A 183 -10.00 8.27 19.54
C ARG A 183 -9.59 6.96 18.87
N ASP A 184 -10.41 6.38 18.02
CA ASP A 184 -10.17 5.05 17.43
C ASP A 184 -8.83 4.97 16.67
N ALA A 185 -8.40 6.04 15.98
CA ALA A 185 -7.10 6.07 15.33
C ALA A 185 -5.94 6.04 16.34
N ILE A 186 -6.04 6.82 17.41
CA ILE A 186 -5.05 6.86 18.51
C ILE A 186 -4.93 5.47 19.14
N GLU A 187 -6.06 4.87 19.48
CA GLU A 187 -6.12 3.54 20.10
C GLU A 187 -5.50 2.45 19.20
N THR A 188 -5.71 2.55 17.89
CA THR A 188 -5.13 1.63 16.91
C THR A 188 -3.61 1.82 16.80
N ILE A 189 -3.12 3.06 16.68
CA ILE A 189 -1.68 3.38 16.61
C ILE A 189 -0.98 2.91 17.89
N GLU A 190 -1.57 3.15 19.05
CA GLU A 190 -1.01 2.73 20.33
C GLU A 190 -0.99 1.20 20.47
N ALA A 191 -2.05 0.51 20.02
CA ALA A 191 -2.08 -0.95 20.02
C ALA A 191 -0.96 -1.55 19.16
N ILE A 192 -0.71 -1.01 17.95
CA ILE A 192 0.39 -1.46 17.09
C ILE A 192 1.72 -1.34 17.82
N ARG A 193 2.00 -0.19 18.46
CA ARG A 193 3.23 0.04 19.22
C ARG A 193 3.41 -0.99 20.34
N GLN A 194 2.36 -1.24 21.11
CA GLN A 194 2.39 -2.19 22.23
C GLN A 194 2.52 -3.64 21.76
N ILE A 195 1.83 -4.05 20.69
CA ILE A 195 1.91 -5.41 20.12
C ILE A 195 3.33 -5.69 19.65
N ASN A 196 3.93 -4.78 18.88
CA ASN A 196 5.30 -4.93 18.40
C ASN A 196 6.33 -4.96 19.54
N ALA A 197 6.15 -4.16 20.58
CA ALA A 197 7.01 -4.16 21.76
C ALA A 197 6.90 -5.48 22.54
N LYS A 198 5.71 -6.06 22.62
CA LYS A 198 5.43 -7.28 23.38
C LYS A 198 5.90 -8.54 22.66
N TYR A 199 5.80 -8.59 21.34
CA TYR A 199 6.10 -9.78 20.53
C TYR A 199 7.12 -9.46 19.43
N PRO A 200 8.43 -9.43 19.76
CA PRO A 200 9.47 -9.20 18.74
C PRO A 200 9.37 -10.22 17.59
N GLY A 201 9.34 -9.71 16.37
CA GLY A 201 9.21 -10.52 15.16
C GLY A 201 7.78 -10.81 14.71
N ILE A 202 6.76 -10.34 15.43
CA ILE A 202 5.37 -10.36 14.95
C ILE A 202 5.20 -9.33 13.83
N HIS A 203 4.23 -9.59 12.95
CA HIS A 203 3.83 -8.64 11.93
C HIS A 203 2.49 -7.99 12.25
N THR A 204 2.27 -6.80 11.70
CA THR A 204 1.02 -6.05 11.87
C THR A 204 0.47 -5.58 10.54
N THR A 205 -0.85 -5.50 10.43
CA THR A 205 -1.55 -4.97 9.27
C THR A 205 -2.75 -4.12 9.67
N LEU A 206 -3.28 -3.34 8.74
CA LEU A 206 -4.53 -2.59 8.89
C LEU A 206 -5.26 -2.48 7.56
N GLY A 207 -6.59 -2.56 7.60
CA GLY A 207 -7.46 -2.08 6.53
C GLY A 207 -7.57 -0.55 6.61
N VAL A 208 -6.57 0.16 6.09
CA VAL A 208 -6.40 1.62 6.29
C VAL A 208 -7.57 2.44 5.77
N SER A 209 -8.18 2.02 4.66
CA SER A 209 -9.27 2.77 3.99
C SER A 209 -10.49 2.99 4.89
N ASN A 210 -10.64 2.22 5.96
CA ASN A 210 -11.75 2.34 6.91
C ASN A 210 -11.69 3.64 7.72
N VAL A 211 -10.50 4.15 8.07
CA VAL A 211 -10.34 5.36 8.90
C VAL A 211 -11.09 6.57 8.35
N SER A 212 -11.17 6.67 7.02
CA SER A 212 -11.74 7.79 6.29
C SER A 212 -13.15 7.54 5.75
N PHE A 213 -13.80 6.45 6.16
CA PHE A 213 -15.15 6.14 5.70
C PHE A 213 -16.11 7.30 6.00
N GLY A 214 -16.93 7.68 5.02
CA GLY A 214 -17.86 8.81 5.11
C GLY A 214 -17.34 10.13 4.54
N LEU A 215 -16.04 10.28 4.33
CA LEU A 215 -15.46 11.46 3.69
C LEU A 215 -15.51 11.37 2.15
N ASN A 216 -15.44 12.54 1.50
CA ASN A 216 -15.30 12.57 0.03
C ASN A 216 -13.95 11.98 -0.44
N PRO A 217 -13.82 11.53 -1.69
CA PRO A 217 -12.63 10.83 -2.18
C PRO A 217 -11.32 11.61 -2.02
N ALA A 218 -11.33 12.94 -2.10
CA ALA A 218 -10.16 13.77 -1.96
C ALA A 218 -9.66 13.82 -0.50
N ALA A 219 -10.57 14.04 0.44
CA ALA A 219 -10.29 13.99 1.87
C ALA A 219 -9.83 12.60 2.31
N ARG A 220 -10.45 11.54 1.76
CA ARG A 220 -10.05 10.16 2.02
C ARG A 220 -8.60 9.88 1.65
N SER A 221 -8.15 10.32 0.48
CA SER A 221 -6.76 10.13 0.04
C SER A 221 -5.77 10.77 1.01
N VAL A 222 -6.05 11.98 1.48
CA VAL A 222 -5.20 12.69 2.43
C VAL A 222 -5.21 12.01 3.80
N LEU A 223 -6.39 11.74 4.36
CA LEU A 223 -6.50 11.12 5.69
C LEU A 223 -5.89 9.71 5.73
N ASN A 224 -6.14 8.89 4.71
CA ASN A 224 -5.54 7.56 4.62
C ASN A 224 -4.00 7.62 4.58
N SER A 225 -3.45 8.58 3.82
CA SER A 225 -2.00 8.73 3.71
C SER A 225 -1.35 9.20 5.02
N VAL A 226 -1.98 10.15 5.71
CA VAL A 226 -1.51 10.64 7.02
C VAL A 226 -1.63 9.53 8.08
N PHE A 227 -2.77 8.87 8.17
CA PHE A 227 -2.98 7.78 9.14
C PHE A 227 -2.01 6.62 8.91
N LEU A 228 -1.81 6.23 7.65
CA LEU A 228 -0.85 5.17 7.30
C LEU A 228 0.57 5.55 7.73
N HIS A 229 0.98 6.80 7.54
CA HIS A 229 2.29 7.27 7.97
C HIS A 229 2.46 7.14 9.49
N GLU A 230 1.50 7.65 10.28
CA GLU A 230 1.53 7.57 11.74
C GLU A 230 1.54 6.12 12.25
N ALA A 231 0.78 5.24 11.60
CA ALA A 231 0.78 3.82 11.91
C ALA A 231 2.12 3.14 11.61
N VAL A 232 2.77 3.49 10.49
CA VAL A 232 4.11 2.98 10.12
C VAL A 232 5.17 3.46 11.09
N GLU A 233 5.11 4.72 11.54
CA GLU A 233 6.00 5.23 12.60
C GLU A 233 5.79 4.52 13.94
N ALA A 234 4.58 3.97 14.18
CA ALA A 234 4.30 3.13 15.33
C ALA A 234 4.74 1.66 15.17
N GLY A 235 5.20 1.27 13.97
CA GLY A 235 5.72 -0.06 13.67
C GLY A 235 4.82 -0.94 12.77
N LEU A 236 3.80 -0.36 12.11
CA LEU A 236 3.00 -1.09 11.12
C LEU A 236 3.88 -1.56 9.96
N ASP A 237 3.84 -2.84 9.60
CA ASP A 237 4.67 -3.42 8.54
C ASP A 237 3.89 -3.83 7.28
N SER A 238 2.58 -3.87 7.32
CA SER A 238 1.76 -4.03 6.11
C SER A 238 0.42 -3.30 6.20
N ALA A 239 -0.22 -3.06 5.06
CA ALA A 239 -1.50 -2.37 5.00
C ALA A 239 -2.33 -2.84 3.79
N ILE A 240 -3.61 -3.15 4.04
CA ILE A 240 -4.59 -3.42 2.98
C ILE A 240 -5.09 -2.08 2.48
N ILE A 241 -4.73 -1.73 1.25
CA ILE A 241 -4.93 -0.39 0.68
C ILE A 241 -5.14 -0.42 -0.84
N ASN A 242 -5.69 0.67 -1.34
CA ASN A 242 -5.56 1.03 -2.75
C ASN A 242 -4.28 1.86 -2.95
N ALA A 243 -3.18 1.21 -3.36
CA ALA A 243 -1.88 1.85 -3.49
C ALA A 243 -1.91 3.11 -4.38
N ALA A 244 -2.74 3.13 -5.44
CA ALA A 244 -2.90 4.29 -6.32
C ALA A 244 -3.52 5.52 -5.65
N LYS A 245 -4.15 5.37 -4.48
CA LYS A 245 -4.80 6.46 -3.73
C LYS A 245 -4.00 6.94 -2.53
N ILE A 246 -2.92 6.27 -2.18
CA ILE A 246 -1.99 6.71 -1.16
C ILE A 246 -0.97 7.65 -1.80
N VAL A 247 -0.72 8.76 -1.17
CA VAL A 247 0.20 9.80 -1.66
C VAL A 247 1.29 10.07 -0.64
N PRO A 248 2.53 10.38 -1.08
CA PRO A 248 3.59 10.80 -0.17
C PRO A 248 3.17 12.04 0.62
N LEU A 249 3.44 12.10 1.92
CA LEU A 249 3.05 13.25 2.76
C LEU A 249 3.66 14.57 2.25
N ALA A 250 4.85 14.51 1.69
CA ALA A 250 5.52 15.68 1.11
C ALA A 250 4.77 16.28 -0.10
N SER A 251 3.86 15.51 -0.72
CA SER A 251 3.01 15.99 -1.82
C SER A 251 1.63 16.48 -1.36
N VAL A 252 1.32 16.36 -0.06
CA VAL A 252 0.09 16.88 0.53
C VAL A 252 0.34 18.31 0.98
N PRO A 253 -0.50 19.30 0.58
CA PRO A 253 -0.41 20.67 1.07
C PRO A 253 -0.39 20.75 2.60
N ASP A 254 0.40 21.66 3.15
CA ASP A 254 0.66 21.75 4.59
C ASP A 254 -0.59 21.95 5.43
N ASP A 255 -1.54 22.77 4.95
CA ASP A 255 -2.83 23.00 5.60
C ASP A 255 -3.66 21.72 5.70
N ARG A 256 -3.75 20.95 4.62
CA ARG A 256 -4.47 19.67 4.56
C ARG A 256 -3.79 18.59 5.40
N ARG A 257 -2.47 18.53 5.33
CA ARG A 257 -1.68 17.59 6.14
C ARG A 257 -1.87 17.85 7.63
N ARG A 258 -1.81 19.12 8.04
CA ARG A 258 -1.99 19.53 9.44
C ARG A 258 -3.38 19.14 9.94
N VAL A 259 -4.45 19.48 9.22
CA VAL A 259 -5.83 19.17 9.65
C VAL A 259 -6.07 17.66 9.70
N ALA A 260 -5.53 16.90 8.74
CA ALA A 260 -5.62 15.43 8.78
C ALA A 260 -4.87 14.84 9.97
N LEU A 261 -3.68 15.36 10.30
CA LEU A 261 -2.90 14.95 11.47
C LEU A 261 -3.63 15.30 12.77
N ASP A 262 -4.22 16.50 12.86
CA ASP A 262 -5.02 16.92 14.00
C ASP A 262 -6.26 16.03 14.18
N LEU A 263 -6.86 15.57 13.07
CA LEU A 263 -7.99 14.62 13.10
C LEU A 263 -7.55 13.22 13.59
N VAL A 264 -6.43 12.70 13.12
CA VAL A 264 -5.87 11.40 13.58
C VAL A 264 -5.60 11.42 15.08
N TRP A 265 -5.10 12.55 15.61
CA TRP A 265 -4.73 12.70 17.02
C TRP A 265 -5.81 13.38 17.86
N ASP A 266 -7.02 13.62 17.34
CA ASP A 266 -8.17 14.29 17.99
C ASP A 266 -7.75 15.59 18.71
N LYS A 267 -6.97 16.43 18.04
CA LYS A 267 -6.47 17.70 18.61
C LYS A 267 -7.52 18.78 18.49
N ARG A 268 -8.50 18.76 19.40
CA ARG A 268 -9.51 19.82 19.54
C ARG A 268 -8.98 20.92 20.45
N GLU A 269 -9.41 22.17 20.20
CA GLU A 269 -9.15 23.32 21.05
C GLU A 269 -10.43 23.77 21.73
N TYR A 270 -10.31 24.27 22.96
CA TYR A 270 -11.41 24.69 23.80
C TYR A 270 -11.12 26.10 24.37
N ASP A 271 -12.14 26.91 24.55
CA ASP A 271 -12.05 28.17 25.30
C ASP A 271 -12.08 27.92 26.81
N ALA A 272 -12.02 29.04 27.58
CA ALA A 272 -12.03 29.00 29.05
C ALA A 272 -13.34 28.42 29.63
N ASP A 273 -14.41 28.45 28.86
CA ASP A 273 -15.75 27.97 29.25
C ASP A 273 -15.98 26.51 28.83
N GLY A 274 -14.98 25.88 28.15
CA GLY A 274 -15.05 24.51 27.67
C GLY A 274 -15.78 24.34 26.35
N THR A 275 -16.05 25.44 25.63
CA THR A 275 -16.64 25.39 24.28
C THR A 275 -15.57 25.07 23.25
N VAL A 276 -15.87 24.18 22.32
CA VAL A 276 -14.95 23.81 21.23
C VAL A 276 -14.74 25.02 20.31
N THR A 277 -13.51 25.48 20.19
CA THR A 277 -13.11 26.59 19.31
C THR A 277 -12.47 26.10 18.02
N TYR A 278 -11.89 24.89 18.02
CA TYR A 278 -11.38 24.20 16.85
C TYR A 278 -11.74 22.72 16.92
N ASP A 279 -12.37 22.22 15.87
CA ASP A 279 -12.66 20.80 15.66
C ASP A 279 -12.01 20.36 14.33
N PRO A 280 -11.03 19.44 14.37
CA PRO A 280 -10.34 18.99 13.16
C PRO A 280 -11.24 18.27 12.17
N LEU A 281 -12.36 17.65 12.62
CA LEU A 281 -13.33 17.04 11.69
C LEU A 281 -14.07 18.12 10.91
N SER A 282 -14.56 19.17 11.58
CA SER A 282 -15.20 20.30 10.91
C SER A 282 -14.24 20.99 9.95
N ALA A 283 -13.00 21.24 10.39
CA ALA A 283 -11.97 21.83 9.54
C ALA A 283 -11.64 20.97 8.32
N MET A 284 -11.63 19.62 8.47
CA MET A 284 -11.43 18.68 7.37
C MET A 284 -12.58 18.74 6.36
N LEU A 285 -13.83 18.78 6.83
CA LEU A 285 -15.00 18.89 5.97
C LEU A 285 -14.99 20.21 5.20
N ASP A 286 -14.71 21.34 5.87
CA ASP A 286 -14.65 22.66 5.25
C ASP A 286 -13.55 22.78 4.18
N LEU A 287 -12.35 22.22 4.46
CA LEU A 287 -11.22 22.22 3.53
C LEU A 287 -11.49 21.44 2.24
N PHE A 288 -12.38 20.46 2.31
CA PHE A 288 -12.71 19.59 1.17
C PHE A 288 -14.15 19.79 0.67
N ASP A 289 -14.87 20.80 1.15
CA ASP A 289 -16.21 21.15 0.65
C ASP A 289 -16.10 21.55 -0.82
N GLY A 290 -16.89 20.90 -1.68
CA GLY A 290 -16.87 21.13 -3.12
C GLY A 290 -15.59 20.70 -3.86
N VAL A 291 -14.64 20.08 -3.17
CA VAL A 291 -13.40 19.60 -3.79
C VAL A 291 -13.62 18.24 -4.42
N ASP A 292 -13.64 18.18 -5.76
CA ASP A 292 -13.65 16.93 -6.51
C ASP A 292 -12.20 16.39 -6.64
N SER A 293 -12.04 15.08 -6.49
CA SER A 293 -10.77 14.40 -6.72
C SER A 293 -10.25 14.56 -8.17
N ALA A 294 -11.14 14.75 -9.13
CA ALA A 294 -10.80 15.09 -10.52
C ALA A 294 -10.22 16.52 -10.59
N ALA A 295 -10.84 17.49 -9.94
CA ALA A 295 -10.35 18.87 -9.90
C ALA A 295 -8.96 18.98 -9.25
N LEU A 296 -8.66 18.20 -8.21
CA LEU A 296 -7.32 18.13 -7.62
C LEU A 296 -6.27 17.54 -8.56
N LYS A 297 -6.64 16.52 -9.34
CA LYS A 297 -5.75 15.96 -10.37
C LYS A 297 -5.52 16.97 -11.50
N ASP A 298 -6.55 17.66 -11.92
CA ASP A 298 -6.45 18.69 -12.97
C ASP A 298 -5.61 19.87 -12.49
N GLN A 299 -5.76 20.31 -11.25
CA GLN A 299 -4.93 21.35 -10.64
C GLN A 299 -3.45 20.92 -10.59
N ARG A 300 -3.14 19.71 -10.12
CA ARG A 300 -1.77 19.17 -10.11
C ARG A 300 -1.18 19.06 -11.53
N ALA A 301 -2.00 18.60 -12.48
CA ALA A 301 -1.58 18.54 -13.88
C ALA A 301 -1.31 19.93 -14.44
N ALA A 302 -2.12 20.94 -14.11
CA ALA A 302 -1.90 22.33 -14.51
C ALA A 302 -0.65 22.93 -13.85
N GLU A 303 -0.42 22.69 -12.56
CA GLU A 303 0.78 23.10 -11.83
C GLU A 303 2.04 22.47 -12.45
N LEU A 304 1.99 21.16 -12.75
CA LEU A 304 3.07 20.47 -13.41
C LEU A 304 3.33 21.04 -14.81
N ALA A 305 2.28 21.28 -15.60
CA ALA A 305 2.40 21.84 -16.95
C ALA A 305 2.96 23.27 -16.96
N ALA A 306 2.80 24.03 -15.89
CA ALA A 306 3.34 25.38 -15.75
C ALA A 306 4.86 25.41 -15.47
N LEU A 307 5.45 24.28 -15.06
CA LEU A 307 6.89 24.19 -14.81
C LEU A 307 7.70 24.11 -16.11
N PRO A 308 8.94 24.63 -16.14
CA PRO A 308 9.89 24.31 -17.21
C PRO A 308 10.06 22.80 -17.38
N VAL A 309 10.27 22.32 -18.61
CA VAL A 309 10.29 20.89 -18.92
C VAL A 309 11.29 20.08 -18.09
N GLY A 310 12.48 20.61 -17.79
CA GLY A 310 13.43 19.93 -16.90
C GLY A 310 12.87 19.73 -15.48
N GLN A 311 12.24 20.75 -14.91
CA GLN A 311 11.62 20.65 -13.59
C GLN A 311 10.38 19.73 -13.60
N ARG A 312 9.64 19.64 -14.72
CA ARG A 312 8.58 18.65 -14.88
C ARG A 312 9.12 17.22 -14.80
N LEU A 313 10.22 16.96 -15.49
CA LEU A 313 10.88 15.65 -15.47
C LEU A 313 11.36 15.29 -14.06
N GLU A 314 12.02 16.22 -13.35
CA GLU A 314 12.40 16.05 -11.94
C GLU A 314 11.18 15.70 -11.08
N ARG A 315 10.09 16.46 -11.25
CA ARG A 315 8.85 16.27 -10.47
C ARG A 315 8.19 14.94 -10.76
N ARG A 316 8.20 14.46 -12.01
CA ARG A 316 7.67 13.12 -12.36
C ARG A 316 8.44 12.00 -11.67
N ILE A 317 9.76 12.13 -11.58
CA ILE A 317 10.60 11.18 -10.83
C ILE A 317 10.23 11.22 -9.33
N ILE A 318 10.18 12.42 -8.74
CA ILE A 318 9.90 12.60 -7.30
C ILE A 318 8.52 12.04 -6.93
N ASP A 319 7.51 12.29 -7.77
CA ASP A 319 6.12 11.87 -7.51
C ASP A 319 5.82 10.45 -8.02
N GLY A 320 6.77 9.78 -8.71
CA GLY A 320 6.58 8.45 -9.27
C GLY A 320 5.53 8.40 -10.40
N GLU A 321 5.35 9.51 -11.16
CA GLU A 321 4.29 9.65 -12.16
C GLU A 321 4.77 9.39 -13.59
N ALA A 322 4.45 8.23 -14.14
CA ALA A 322 4.80 7.87 -15.52
C ALA A 322 3.91 8.54 -16.60
N LYS A 323 2.68 8.99 -16.22
CA LYS A 323 1.73 9.56 -17.18
C LYS A 323 2.27 10.88 -17.75
N GLY A 324 2.46 10.95 -19.08
CA GLY A 324 2.99 12.13 -19.78
C GLY A 324 4.51 12.25 -19.76
N LEU A 325 5.22 11.26 -19.22
CA LEU A 325 6.69 11.21 -19.20
C LEU A 325 7.28 11.28 -20.62
N GLU A 326 6.79 10.46 -21.54
CA GLU A 326 7.26 10.42 -22.93
C GLU A 326 7.13 11.78 -23.63
N ALA A 327 5.96 12.43 -23.49
CA ALA A 327 5.74 13.75 -24.06
C ALA A 327 6.68 14.83 -23.50
N ASP A 328 6.99 14.78 -22.20
CA ASP A 328 7.93 15.72 -21.58
C ASP A 328 9.38 15.42 -21.97
N LEU A 329 9.75 14.16 -22.18
CA LEU A 329 11.08 13.78 -22.70
C LEU A 329 11.25 14.24 -24.17
N ASP A 330 10.22 14.06 -24.99
CA ASP A 330 10.23 14.53 -26.38
C ASP A 330 10.33 16.07 -26.45
N LEU A 331 9.59 16.77 -25.59
CA LEU A 331 9.67 18.22 -25.49
C LEU A 331 11.07 18.69 -25.06
N ALA A 332 11.68 18.07 -24.05
CA ALA A 332 13.03 18.39 -23.59
C ALA A 332 14.06 18.21 -24.70
N ARG A 333 13.91 17.14 -25.49
CA ARG A 333 14.77 16.89 -26.67
C ARG A 333 14.54 17.91 -27.78
N ALA A 334 13.29 18.28 -28.04
CA ALA A 334 12.95 19.31 -29.02
C ALA A 334 13.51 20.68 -28.64
N ASP A 335 13.61 20.98 -27.33
CA ASP A 335 14.25 22.16 -26.77
C ASP A 335 15.79 22.10 -26.82
N GLY A 336 16.36 21.03 -27.41
CA GLY A 336 17.81 20.90 -27.63
C GLY A 336 18.59 20.24 -26.50
N MET A 337 17.92 19.65 -25.50
CA MET A 337 18.59 18.91 -24.44
C MET A 337 19.04 17.54 -24.98
N SER A 338 20.29 17.16 -24.73
CA SER A 338 20.75 15.81 -25.05
C SER A 338 20.17 14.78 -24.09
N ALA A 339 20.05 13.52 -24.54
CA ALA A 339 19.55 12.44 -23.68
C ALA A 339 20.38 12.30 -22.39
N LEU A 340 21.71 12.45 -22.48
CA LEU A 340 22.61 12.41 -21.32
C LEU A 340 22.39 13.59 -20.37
N SER A 341 22.19 14.81 -20.90
CA SER A 341 21.84 15.96 -20.06
C SER A 341 20.52 15.78 -19.33
N ILE A 342 19.49 15.30 -20.01
CA ILE A 342 18.20 15.00 -19.38
C ILE A 342 18.39 14.03 -18.20
N ILE A 343 19.14 12.94 -18.38
CA ILE A 343 19.39 11.96 -17.33
C ILE A 343 20.16 12.60 -16.17
N ASN A 344 21.29 13.24 -16.45
CA ASN A 344 22.23 13.70 -15.44
C ASN A 344 21.71 14.93 -14.67
N ASP A 345 21.11 15.91 -15.37
CA ASP A 345 20.76 17.20 -14.79
C ASP A 345 19.37 17.21 -14.20
N HIS A 346 18.44 16.32 -14.67
CA HIS A 346 17.05 16.33 -14.28
C HIS A 346 16.60 15.02 -13.63
N LEU A 347 16.75 13.86 -14.32
CA LEU A 347 16.23 12.61 -13.77
C LEU A 347 17.00 12.17 -12.51
N LEU A 348 18.33 12.27 -12.52
CA LEU A 348 19.16 11.97 -11.33
C LEU A 348 18.95 12.99 -10.22
N ALA A 349 18.71 14.27 -10.52
CA ALA A 349 18.35 15.27 -9.52
C ALA A 349 17.02 14.90 -8.83
N GLY A 350 16.01 14.45 -9.58
CA GLY A 350 14.77 13.92 -9.02
C GLY A 350 15.01 12.72 -8.11
N MET A 351 15.82 11.73 -8.55
CA MET A 351 16.17 10.57 -7.73
C MET A 351 16.95 10.92 -6.48
N GLN A 352 17.81 11.95 -6.53
CA GLN A 352 18.52 12.43 -5.35
C GLN A 352 17.56 12.96 -4.29
N VAL A 353 16.53 13.72 -4.68
CA VAL A 353 15.47 14.19 -3.77
C VAL A 353 14.69 13.00 -3.17
N VAL A 354 14.36 12.00 -4.00
CA VAL A 354 13.72 10.75 -3.53
C VAL A 354 14.59 10.08 -2.47
N GLY A 355 15.89 9.93 -2.70
CA GLY A 355 16.83 9.33 -1.76
C GLY A 355 16.95 10.13 -0.45
N GLN A 356 16.97 11.46 -0.51
CA GLN A 356 16.98 12.32 0.67
C GLN A 356 15.70 12.16 1.51
N ARG A 357 14.53 12.20 0.86
CA ARG A 357 13.24 12.02 1.53
C ARG A 357 13.06 10.61 2.12
N PHE A 358 13.60 9.61 1.47
CA PHE A 358 13.64 8.25 2.02
C PHE A 358 14.56 8.18 3.26
N GLY A 359 15.76 8.76 3.19
CA GLY A 359 16.70 8.81 4.30
C GLY A 359 16.20 9.60 5.51
N SER A 360 15.37 10.64 5.30
CA SER A 360 14.73 11.42 6.37
C SER A 360 13.44 10.79 6.91
N GLY A 361 12.94 9.69 6.29
CA GLY A 361 11.65 9.09 6.64
C GLY A 361 10.42 9.78 6.03
N GLU A 362 10.60 10.86 5.26
CA GLU A 362 9.50 11.58 4.60
C GLU A 362 8.87 10.80 3.43
N MET A 363 9.59 9.84 2.87
CA MET A 363 9.13 8.99 1.79
C MET A 363 9.34 7.52 2.13
N GLN A 364 8.31 6.71 1.95
CA GLN A 364 8.34 5.29 2.23
C GLN A 364 8.76 4.47 1.01
N LEU A 365 9.28 3.26 1.23
CA LEU A 365 9.86 2.41 0.20
C LEU A 365 8.97 2.19 -1.05
N PRO A 366 7.63 1.96 -0.94
CA PRO A 366 6.80 1.80 -2.14
C PRO A 366 6.89 2.99 -3.11
N PHE A 367 6.96 4.21 -2.59
CA PHE A 367 7.09 5.40 -3.43
C PHE A 367 8.47 5.53 -4.07
N VAL A 368 9.51 5.10 -3.37
CA VAL A 368 10.87 5.00 -3.94
C VAL A 368 10.89 4.04 -5.12
N LEU A 369 10.21 2.87 -4.98
CA LEU A 369 10.10 1.89 -6.06
C LEU A 369 9.32 2.44 -7.26
N GLN A 370 8.24 3.18 -7.03
CA GLN A 370 7.51 3.86 -8.10
C GLN A 370 8.40 4.88 -8.84
N SER A 371 9.13 5.71 -8.10
CA SER A 371 10.09 6.66 -8.69
C SER A 371 11.17 5.96 -9.49
N ALA A 372 11.68 4.82 -9.01
CA ALA A 372 12.66 4.00 -9.70
C ALA A 372 12.13 3.40 -11.01
N GLU A 373 10.88 2.94 -11.03
CA GLU A 373 10.24 2.45 -12.27
C GLU A 373 10.03 3.58 -13.29
N VAL A 374 9.67 4.78 -12.84
CA VAL A 374 9.59 5.96 -13.75
C VAL A 374 10.96 6.31 -14.30
N MET A 375 12.00 6.29 -13.47
CA MET A 375 13.38 6.51 -13.90
C MET A 375 13.82 5.49 -14.96
N LYS A 376 13.54 4.20 -14.73
CA LYS A 376 13.84 3.12 -15.67
C LYS A 376 13.10 3.31 -17.00
N ALA A 377 11.81 3.67 -16.96
CA ALA A 377 11.04 3.96 -18.16
C ALA A 377 11.61 5.17 -18.94
N ALA A 378 11.99 6.25 -18.24
CA ALA A 378 12.60 7.42 -18.84
C ALA A 378 13.92 7.08 -19.55
N VAL A 379 14.79 6.31 -18.90
CA VAL A 379 16.07 5.88 -19.48
C VAL A 379 15.85 5.01 -20.72
N ALA A 380 14.91 4.05 -20.67
CA ALA A 380 14.57 3.20 -21.81
C ALA A 380 14.06 4.02 -23.02
N LEU A 381 13.29 5.08 -22.78
CA LEU A 381 12.82 5.99 -23.85
C LEU A 381 13.95 6.87 -24.42
N LEU A 382 14.96 7.20 -23.62
CA LEU A 382 16.10 8.02 -24.03
C LEU A 382 17.21 7.21 -24.70
N GLU A 383 17.35 5.92 -24.39
CA GLU A 383 18.41 5.04 -24.88
C GLU A 383 18.59 5.06 -26.41
N PRO A 384 17.53 5.00 -27.26
CA PRO A 384 17.67 5.07 -28.72
C PRO A 384 18.23 6.40 -29.22
N HIS A 385 18.24 7.43 -28.39
CA HIS A 385 18.64 8.80 -28.68
C HIS A 385 20.00 9.19 -28.07
N MET A 386 20.65 8.24 -27.41
CA MET A 386 22.01 8.42 -26.91
C MET A 386 22.99 8.24 -28.08
N GLU A 387 23.84 9.24 -28.28
CA GLU A 387 24.94 9.11 -29.24
C GLU A 387 25.92 8.05 -28.71
N LYS A 388 26.07 6.96 -29.46
CA LYS A 388 27.14 6.01 -29.19
C LYS A 388 28.48 6.75 -29.43
N SER A 389 29.24 6.94 -28.36
CA SER A 389 30.59 7.50 -28.48
C SER A 389 31.45 6.54 -29.30
N ASP A 390 31.88 6.94 -30.51
CA ASP A 390 32.87 6.24 -31.31
C ASP A 390 34.30 6.29 -30.73
N ALA A 391 34.44 6.71 -29.47
CA ALA A 391 35.68 6.71 -28.76
C ALA A 391 36.18 5.27 -28.57
N ALA A 392 37.40 5.00 -29.04
CA ALA A 392 38.11 3.74 -28.76
C ALA A 392 37.94 3.38 -27.28
N GLY A 393 37.43 2.19 -27.01
CA GLY A 393 36.92 1.78 -25.71
C GLY A 393 37.86 2.15 -24.55
N LYS A 394 37.35 2.85 -23.56
CA LYS A 394 38.11 3.28 -22.37
C LYS A 394 38.51 2.14 -21.45
N GLY A 395 37.97 0.97 -21.72
CA GLY A 395 38.22 -0.26 -20.95
C GLY A 395 36.97 -1.11 -20.83
N THR A 396 37.09 -2.26 -20.20
CA THR A 396 35.96 -3.17 -19.89
C THR A 396 35.68 -3.12 -18.40
N MET A 397 34.43 -2.81 -18.03
CA MET A 397 33.96 -2.89 -16.66
C MET A 397 32.97 -4.04 -16.52
N VAL A 398 33.14 -4.89 -15.50
CA VAL A 398 32.19 -5.95 -15.15
C VAL A 398 31.39 -5.49 -13.94
N ILE A 399 30.07 -5.37 -14.14
CA ILE A 399 29.14 -4.97 -13.09
C ILE A 399 28.21 -6.14 -12.80
N GLY A 400 28.04 -6.48 -11.54
CA GLY A 400 27.14 -7.55 -11.10
C GLY A 400 26.47 -7.21 -9.79
N THR A 401 25.23 -7.73 -9.62
CA THR A 401 24.52 -7.69 -8.34
C THR A 401 25.02 -8.85 -7.49
N VAL A 402 25.34 -8.62 -6.23
CA VAL A 402 25.77 -9.69 -5.32
C VAL A 402 24.62 -10.64 -5.02
N ARG A 403 24.94 -11.90 -4.76
CA ARG A 403 23.92 -12.91 -4.46
C ARG A 403 23.09 -12.51 -3.24
N GLY A 404 21.77 -12.44 -3.42
CA GLY A 404 20.81 -12.04 -2.38
C GLY A 404 20.43 -10.55 -2.40
N ASP A 405 21.07 -9.74 -3.26
CA ASP A 405 20.67 -8.35 -3.52
C ASP A 405 19.74 -8.30 -4.72
N VAL A 406 18.64 -7.53 -4.60
CA VAL A 406 17.62 -7.34 -5.66
C VAL A 406 17.69 -5.96 -6.33
N HIS A 407 18.73 -5.16 -6.03
CA HIS A 407 18.88 -3.78 -6.51
C HIS A 407 19.44 -3.69 -7.94
N ASP A 408 18.74 -4.29 -8.90
CA ASP A 408 19.16 -4.29 -10.32
C ASP A 408 19.05 -2.91 -11.00
N ILE A 409 18.19 -2.02 -10.50
CA ILE A 409 17.93 -0.71 -11.12
C ILE A 409 19.20 0.14 -11.14
N GLY A 410 19.89 0.24 -10.02
CA GLY A 410 21.14 0.97 -9.90
C GLY A 410 22.24 0.40 -10.81
N LYS A 411 22.38 -0.92 -10.86
CA LYS A 411 23.32 -1.63 -11.73
C LYS A 411 23.03 -1.32 -13.21
N ASN A 412 21.78 -1.46 -13.65
CA ASN A 412 21.38 -1.24 -15.04
C ASN A 412 21.60 0.24 -15.47
N LEU A 413 21.35 1.18 -14.57
CA LEU A 413 21.61 2.61 -14.83
C LEU A 413 23.12 2.88 -15.00
N VAL A 414 23.95 2.31 -14.12
CA VAL A 414 25.42 2.44 -14.21
C VAL A 414 25.93 1.79 -15.49
N ASP A 415 25.42 0.63 -15.88
CA ASP A 415 25.75 -0.06 -17.14
C ASP A 415 25.47 0.82 -18.35
N ILE A 416 24.26 1.38 -18.45
CA ILE A 416 23.87 2.28 -19.54
C ILE A 416 24.78 3.52 -19.60
N ILE A 417 25.04 4.16 -18.47
CA ILE A 417 25.90 5.36 -18.41
C ILE A 417 27.33 5.02 -18.85
N LEU A 418 27.90 3.93 -18.37
CA LEU A 418 29.26 3.52 -18.71
C LEU A 418 29.38 3.10 -20.17
N THR A 419 28.45 2.31 -20.69
CA THR A 419 28.40 1.89 -22.09
C THR A 419 28.34 3.11 -23.02
N ASN A 420 27.53 4.11 -22.69
CA ASN A 420 27.45 5.35 -23.49
C ASN A 420 28.65 6.25 -23.32
N ASN A 421 29.49 6.07 -22.30
CA ASN A 421 30.75 6.76 -22.11
C ASN A 421 31.98 5.99 -22.66
N GLY A 422 31.77 4.85 -23.34
CA GLY A 422 32.82 4.11 -24.05
C GLY A 422 33.56 3.07 -23.21
N TYR A 423 32.92 2.55 -22.14
CA TYR A 423 33.39 1.39 -21.36
C TYR A 423 32.75 0.12 -21.87
#